data_4d2d6a33c530a62a482c1aedf3435c90
#
_entry.id   4d2d6a33c530a62a482c1aedf3435c90
#
_cell.length_a   1.000
_cell.length_b   1.000
_cell.length_c   1.000
_cell.angle_alpha   90.00
_cell.angle_beta   90.00
_cell.angle_gamma   90.00
#
_symmetry.space_group_name_H-M   'P 1'
#
loop_
_entity.id
_entity.type
_entity.pdbx_description
1 polymer ?
#
loop_
_entity_poly.entity_id
_entity_poly.type
_entity_poly.pdbx_seq_one_letter_code
_entity_poly.pdbx_strand_id
1 'polypeptide(L)'
;MSYRFWRWMLPVAVIVLASGMLDTSAPAQGTPPYWPTEGWRVSTPEEQGMDSARLVAMFDAVEKADYALHSVLIVRHGYLVTEAYRYPYDQATPHDVRSCTKSVISALIGIAIQQGHVAGVDQRVLDFFPERAVANLDDAKRSITVENLLTMSSGFDWPGGILEPILGEWTRSDNWVQFVLDRPLADPPGTRFVYNTGGSHLLSAILQETTGVTALEFAQQNLFGPLGISPGRWESDPQGINVGGAWLRLTPRDMAKFGYLYLNGGQWDGQQVVPADWVATSTHEHIRAGGQWLSDGYGYQWWIDQAGYYMALGYGGQYIVVVPDRDLVVVFTSGLPTQDFFAPETLLNTFILPAVQSSAPLSPNPAAVADLEAGIRTFAHREASAVPPLPETARRVSGQVYAFDPNDEGWESLRLDFADEADTAQVTLDGIPLTVGLDRVFRLNDTPRPLIGYWDDPVAARGAWKSDAVFAVDAQPVGVPESYTLTLAFDSAEVRIRLRENVTGRGDSLKASLRG
;
A
#
# COMPACT_ATOMS: atom_id res chain seq x y z
N MET A 1 71.76 7.32 69.39
CA MET A 1 71.98 6.32 68.36
C MET A 1 71.30 6.79 67.11
N SER A 2 72.04 7.22 66.20
CA SER A 2 71.71 7.86 64.90
C SER A 2 71.42 6.80 63.86
N TYR A 3 70.36 6.99 63.04
CA TYR A 3 70.33 6.47 61.72
C TYR A 3 69.66 7.46 60.77
N ARG A 4 70.46 7.84 59.72
CA ARG A 4 70.11 8.72 58.60
C ARG A 4 69.22 7.97 57.62
N PHE A 5 68.13 8.63 57.16
CA PHE A 5 67.37 8.18 55.97
C PHE A 5 67.70 9.08 54.77
N TRP A 6 68.18 8.46 53.68
CA TRP A 6 68.43 9.05 52.39
C TRP A 6 67.12 9.16 51.60
N ARG A 7 66.79 10.36 51.14
CA ARG A 7 65.68 10.63 50.22
C ARG A 7 66.13 10.37 48.79
N TRP A 8 65.44 9.45 48.08
CA TRP A 8 65.49 9.35 46.61
C TRP A 8 64.27 10.08 46.06
N MET A 9 64.48 11.17 45.29
CA MET A 9 63.49 11.81 44.42
C MET A 9 63.47 11.11 43.08
N LEU A 10 62.29 10.49 42.74
CA LEU A 10 62.00 10.07 41.37
C LEU A 10 61.14 11.16 40.70
N PRO A 11 61.37 11.49 39.44
CA PRO A 11 60.54 12.45 38.71
C PRO A 11 59.21 11.80 38.33
N VAL A 12 58.11 12.47 38.68
CA VAL A 12 56.79 12.09 38.17
C VAL A 12 56.65 12.58 36.76
N ALA A 13 56.63 11.64 35.78
CA ALA A 13 56.28 11.93 34.41
C ALA A 13 54.74 12.10 34.33
N VAL A 14 54.26 13.30 34.09
CA VAL A 14 52.87 13.59 33.80
C VAL A 14 52.59 13.14 32.36
N ILE A 15 51.93 11.98 32.20
CA ILE A 15 51.38 11.57 30.90
C ILE A 15 50.05 12.32 30.72
N VAL A 16 50.06 13.32 29.86
CA VAL A 16 48.84 13.95 29.35
C VAL A 16 48.22 12.98 28.33
N LEU A 17 47.21 12.22 28.76
CA LEU A 17 46.32 11.48 27.86
C LEU A 17 45.45 12.52 27.13
N ALA A 18 45.82 12.83 25.90
CA ALA A 18 44.91 13.50 24.95
C ALA A 18 43.77 12.53 24.64
N SER A 19 42.62 12.73 25.27
CA SER A 19 41.35 12.11 24.85
C SER A 19 40.95 12.68 23.51
N GLY A 20 41.39 12.03 22.43
CA GLY A 20 40.82 12.26 21.11
C GLY A 20 39.35 11.84 21.17
N MET A 21 38.44 12.80 21.16
CA MET A 21 37.03 12.54 20.80
C MET A 21 37.07 12.02 19.39
N LEU A 22 36.80 10.72 19.23
CA LEU A 22 36.41 10.16 17.95
C LEU A 22 35.04 10.76 17.62
N ASP A 23 35.06 11.75 16.75
CA ASP A 23 33.88 12.30 16.12
C ASP A 23 33.29 11.19 15.24
N THR A 24 32.31 10.44 15.77
CA THR A 24 31.52 9.48 15.02
C THR A 24 30.38 10.21 14.32
N SER A 25 30.70 11.26 13.56
CA SER A 25 29.77 11.74 12.56
C SER A 25 29.65 10.63 11.51
N ALA A 26 28.47 10.00 11.41
CA ALA A 26 28.12 9.19 10.27
C ALA A 26 28.48 9.97 8.99
N PRO A 27 29.01 9.33 7.94
CA PRO A 27 29.29 10.04 6.71
C PRO A 27 27.97 10.69 6.27
N ALA A 28 27.98 12.03 6.14
CA ALA A 28 26.87 12.75 5.54
C ALA A 28 26.61 12.10 4.19
N GLN A 29 25.45 11.52 4.00
CA GLN A 29 25.03 11.01 2.71
C GLN A 29 25.15 12.19 1.75
N GLY A 30 26.01 12.07 0.74
CA GLY A 30 26.20 13.11 -0.25
C GLY A 30 24.85 13.45 -0.86
N THR A 31 24.55 14.74 -1.00
CA THR A 31 23.31 15.20 -1.65
C THR A 31 23.15 14.44 -2.96
N PRO A 32 22.01 13.76 -3.19
CA PRO A 32 21.79 13.03 -4.43
C PRO A 32 22.01 13.97 -5.62
N PRO A 33 22.70 13.53 -6.67
CA PRO A 33 22.98 14.41 -7.81
C PRO A 33 21.72 14.76 -8.62
N TYR A 34 20.57 14.18 -8.27
CA TYR A 34 19.30 14.35 -8.99
C TYR A 34 18.09 14.03 -8.13
N TRP A 35 17.08 14.87 -8.20
CA TRP A 35 15.77 14.67 -7.59
C TRP A 35 14.73 14.36 -8.65
N PRO A 36 13.94 13.28 -8.51
CA PRO A 36 12.99 12.85 -9.54
C PRO A 36 11.67 13.64 -9.51
N THR A 37 11.70 14.96 -9.25
CA THR A 37 10.52 15.84 -9.22
C THR A 37 9.76 15.77 -10.54
N GLU A 38 10.48 15.96 -11.66
CA GLU A 38 9.92 15.89 -13.01
C GLU A 38 9.94 14.47 -13.62
N GLY A 39 10.62 13.53 -13.00
CA GLY A 39 10.71 12.15 -13.48
C GLY A 39 11.93 11.40 -12.99
N TRP A 40 11.91 10.10 -13.10
CA TRP A 40 12.98 9.21 -12.66
C TRP A 40 14.05 9.02 -13.74
N ARG A 41 15.31 8.96 -13.33
CA ARG A 41 16.40 8.42 -14.14
C ARG A 41 16.40 6.91 -14.07
N VAL A 42 16.77 6.26 -15.17
CA VAL A 42 16.85 4.80 -15.28
C VAL A 42 18.31 4.38 -15.37
N SER A 43 18.65 3.22 -14.82
CA SER A 43 19.97 2.60 -14.90
C SER A 43 19.84 1.09 -14.94
N THR A 44 20.86 0.39 -15.42
CA THR A 44 20.92 -1.07 -15.26
C THR A 44 21.18 -1.41 -13.79
N PRO A 45 20.71 -2.58 -13.30
CA PRO A 45 21.01 -3.03 -11.94
C PRO A 45 22.51 -3.09 -11.64
N GLU A 46 23.32 -3.58 -12.59
CA GLU A 46 24.78 -3.70 -12.43
C GLU A 46 25.46 -2.34 -12.22
N GLU A 47 25.05 -1.29 -12.93
CA GLU A 47 25.57 0.07 -12.74
C GLU A 47 25.27 0.59 -11.33
N GLN A 48 24.25 0.07 -10.68
CA GLN A 48 23.86 0.44 -9.32
C GLN A 48 24.21 -0.64 -8.28
N GLY A 49 25.14 -1.55 -8.62
CA GLY A 49 25.65 -2.55 -7.68
C GLY A 49 24.70 -3.69 -7.38
N MET A 50 23.72 -3.94 -8.26
CA MET A 50 22.73 -5.02 -8.13
C MET A 50 22.92 -6.08 -9.22
N ASP A 51 22.55 -7.32 -8.90
CA ASP A 51 22.64 -8.50 -9.77
C ASP A 51 21.29 -8.71 -10.49
N SER A 52 21.27 -8.45 -11.81
CA SER A 52 20.08 -8.66 -12.65
C SER A 52 19.57 -10.08 -12.64
N ALA A 53 20.43 -11.11 -12.52
CA ALA A 53 20.01 -12.50 -12.55
C ALA A 53 19.11 -12.85 -11.35
N ARG A 54 19.32 -12.22 -10.19
CA ARG A 54 18.44 -12.40 -9.03
C ARG A 54 17.08 -11.74 -9.23
N LEU A 55 17.03 -10.63 -9.95
CA LEU A 55 15.77 -9.97 -10.29
C LEU A 55 14.99 -10.76 -11.35
N VAL A 56 15.67 -11.40 -12.29
CA VAL A 56 15.04 -12.39 -13.21
C VAL A 56 14.36 -13.50 -12.40
N ALA A 57 15.09 -14.11 -11.45
CA ALA A 57 14.53 -15.17 -10.60
C ALA A 57 13.33 -14.71 -9.76
N MET A 58 13.25 -13.42 -9.40
CA MET A 58 12.07 -12.83 -8.74
C MET A 58 10.86 -12.86 -9.67
N PHE A 59 10.99 -12.42 -10.91
CA PHE A 59 9.87 -12.45 -11.88
C PHE A 59 9.44 -13.88 -12.19
N ASP A 60 10.37 -14.81 -12.33
CA ASP A 60 10.07 -16.24 -12.50
C ASP A 60 9.25 -16.80 -11.32
N ALA A 61 9.61 -16.40 -10.09
CA ALA A 61 8.87 -16.80 -8.89
C ALA A 61 7.47 -16.19 -8.85
N VAL A 62 7.31 -14.94 -9.26
CA VAL A 62 6.01 -14.24 -9.35
C VAL A 62 5.09 -14.95 -10.36
N GLU A 63 5.59 -15.27 -11.54
CA GLU A 63 4.80 -15.95 -12.58
C GLU A 63 4.44 -17.38 -12.15
N LYS A 64 5.39 -18.11 -11.57
CA LYS A 64 5.17 -19.48 -11.08
C LYS A 64 4.13 -19.56 -9.96
N ALA A 65 4.10 -18.58 -9.07
CA ALA A 65 3.13 -18.50 -7.97
C ALA A 65 1.80 -17.90 -8.41
N ASP A 66 1.71 -17.36 -9.62
CA ASP A 66 0.57 -16.58 -10.16
C ASP A 66 0.14 -15.44 -9.22
N TYR A 67 1.11 -14.76 -8.60
CA TYR A 67 0.82 -13.63 -7.72
C TYR A 67 0.14 -12.48 -8.46
N ALA A 68 -0.94 -11.97 -7.86
CA ALA A 68 -1.69 -10.83 -8.38
C ALA A 68 -0.95 -9.50 -8.12
N LEU A 69 0.33 -9.41 -8.53
CA LEU A 69 1.07 -8.16 -8.51
C LEU A 69 0.64 -7.28 -9.69
N HIS A 70 0.44 -6.00 -9.43
CA HIS A 70 0.09 -4.98 -10.43
C HIS A 70 1.31 -4.20 -10.88
N SER A 71 2.23 -3.86 -9.95
CA SER A 71 3.50 -3.24 -10.29
C SER A 71 4.62 -3.60 -9.33
N VAL A 72 5.86 -3.48 -9.81
CA VAL A 72 7.10 -3.59 -9.01
C VAL A 72 8.06 -2.49 -9.46
N LEU A 73 8.49 -1.63 -8.54
CA LEU A 73 9.51 -0.62 -8.77
C LEU A 73 10.67 -0.82 -7.79
N ILE A 74 11.90 -0.76 -8.27
CA ILE A 74 13.12 -0.81 -7.45
C ILE A 74 13.96 0.40 -7.78
N VAL A 75 14.19 1.24 -6.76
CA VAL A 75 15.02 2.43 -6.84
C VAL A 75 16.30 2.19 -6.06
N ARG A 76 17.45 2.39 -6.69
CA ARG A 76 18.77 2.28 -6.07
C ARG A 76 19.62 3.51 -6.41
N HIS A 77 20.25 4.14 -5.39
CA HIS A 77 21.05 5.37 -5.55
C HIS A 77 20.30 6.48 -6.33
N GLY A 78 18.97 6.56 -6.19
CA GLY A 78 18.11 7.51 -6.89
C GLY A 78 17.80 7.16 -8.35
N TYR A 79 18.14 5.96 -8.82
CA TYR A 79 17.80 5.46 -10.15
C TYR A 79 16.76 4.34 -10.08
N LEU A 80 15.79 4.36 -10.97
CA LEU A 80 14.97 3.18 -11.25
C LEU A 80 15.83 2.13 -11.95
N VAL A 81 16.05 1.01 -11.26
CA VAL A 81 16.78 -0.15 -11.80
C VAL A 81 15.85 -1.24 -12.29
N THR A 82 14.61 -1.23 -11.82
CA THR A 82 13.52 -2.11 -12.28
C THR A 82 12.22 -1.34 -12.18
N GLU A 83 11.43 -1.42 -13.24
CA GLU A 83 10.09 -0.85 -13.32
C GLU A 83 9.22 -1.75 -14.17
N ALA A 84 8.20 -2.37 -13.56
CA ALA A 84 7.31 -3.32 -14.21
C ALA A 84 5.86 -3.07 -13.82
N TYR A 85 4.95 -3.14 -14.81
CA TYR A 85 3.51 -2.97 -14.64
C TYR A 85 2.80 -4.10 -15.38
N ARG A 86 1.88 -4.76 -14.73
CA ARG A 86 1.04 -5.79 -15.35
C ARG A 86 -0.19 -5.16 -15.96
N TYR A 87 -0.45 -5.42 -17.24
CA TYR A 87 -1.68 -4.94 -17.86
C TYR A 87 -2.93 -5.39 -17.09
N PRO A 88 -3.90 -4.49 -16.79
CA PRO A 88 -4.14 -3.19 -17.41
C PRO A 88 -3.46 -1.98 -16.73
N TYR A 89 -2.57 -2.19 -15.79
CA TYR A 89 -1.86 -1.11 -15.10
C TYR A 89 -0.68 -0.58 -15.92
N ASP A 90 -0.35 0.68 -15.71
CA ASP A 90 0.81 1.37 -16.27
C ASP A 90 1.40 2.39 -15.26
N GLN A 91 2.42 3.11 -15.71
CA GLN A 91 3.10 4.12 -14.87
C GLN A 91 2.21 5.29 -14.45
N ALA A 92 1.13 5.56 -15.18
CA ALA A 92 0.21 6.69 -14.95
C ALA A 92 -1.03 6.28 -14.16
N THR A 93 -1.25 4.98 -13.94
CA THR A 93 -2.41 4.47 -13.21
C THR A 93 -2.27 4.73 -11.71
N PRO A 94 -3.07 5.63 -11.10
CA PRO A 94 -3.09 5.79 -9.65
C PRO A 94 -3.70 4.54 -9.00
N HIS A 95 -3.05 4.04 -7.96
CA HIS A 95 -3.51 2.88 -7.21
C HIS A 95 -3.94 3.30 -5.80
N ASP A 96 -5.03 2.76 -5.28
CA ASP A 96 -5.40 2.88 -3.87
C ASP A 96 -4.31 2.21 -3.03
N VAL A 97 -3.53 3.04 -2.32
CA VAL A 97 -2.38 2.57 -1.54
C VAL A 97 -2.78 1.98 -0.18
N ARG A 98 -4.09 1.93 0.10
CA ARG A 98 -4.64 1.39 1.33
C ARG A 98 -3.93 1.99 2.55
N SER A 99 -3.50 1.16 3.47
CA SER A 99 -2.90 1.63 4.73
C SER A 99 -1.53 2.28 4.59
N CYS A 100 -0.89 2.29 3.41
CA CYS A 100 0.25 3.18 3.17
C CYS A 100 -0.12 4.66 3.36
N THR A 101 -1.40 5.01 3.23
CA THR A 101 -1.97 6.32 3.59
C THR A 101 -1.59 6.76 5.00
N LYS A 102 -1.51 5.83 5.95
CA LYS A 102 -1.16 6.10 7.35
C LYS A 102 0.21 6.73 7.51
N SER A 103 1.19 6.25 6.72
CA SER A 103 2.55 6.81 6.74
C SER A 103 2.58 8.22 6.14
N VAL A 104 1.71 8.51 5.16
CA VAL A 104 1.52 9.87 4.64
C VAL A 104 0.93 10.77 5.73
N ILE A 105 -0.13 10.33 6.43
CA ILE A 105 -0.71 11.08 7.56
C ILE A 105 0.33 11.34 8.65
N SER A 106 1.16 10.35 8.98
CA SER A 106 2.27 10.55 9.92
C SER A 106 3.20 11.68 9.47
N ALA A 107 3.63 11.69 8.21
CA ALA A 107 4.46 12.77 7.67
C ALA A 107 3.78 14.14 7.82
N LEU A 108 2.47 14.23 7.53
CA LEU A 108 1.70 15.47 7.67
C LEU A 108 1.59 15.95 9.12
N ILE A 109 1.44 15.03 10.09
CA ILE A 109 1.48 15.37 11.53
C ILE A 109 2.85 15.94 11.90
N GLY A 110 3.95 15.33 11.42
CA GLY A 110 5.30 15.87 11.66
C GLY A 110 5.49 17.27 11.10
N ILE A 111 4.99 17.54 9.90
CA ILE A 111 5.00 18.87 9.28
C ILE A 111 4.13 19.85 10.08
N ALA A 112 2.93 19.42 10.51
CA ALA A 112 2.01 20.26 11.31
C ALA A 112 2.60 20.63 12.68
N ILE A 113 3.36 19.72 13.32
CA ILE A 113 4.11 20.02 14.55
C ILE A 113 5.21 21.05 14.28
N GLN A 114 5.99 20.88 13.22
CA GLN A 114 7.03 21.83 12.85
C GLN A 114 6.49 23.24 12.58
N GLN A 115 5.30 23.32 11.98
CA GLN A 115 4.63 24.58 11.68
C GLN A 115 3.86 25.17 12.88
N GLY A 116 3.79 24.46 14.01
CA GLY A 116 3.13 24.92 15.24
C GLY A 116 1.60 24.77 15.24
N HIS A 117 1.02 24.03 14.28
CA HIS A 117 -0.41 23.69 14.26
C HIS A 117 -0.76 22.64 15.34
N VAL A 118 0.18 21.74 15.65
CA VAL A 118 0.08 20.77 16.74
C VAL A 118 1.27 20.99 17.66
N ALA A 119 1.03 21.06 18.98
CA ALA A 119 2.09 21.40 19.94
C ALA A 119 3.17 20.31 20.08
N GLY A 120 2.80 19.04 19.84
CA GLY A 120 3.70 17.90 19.93
C GLY A 120 2.91 16.60 20.04
N VAL A 121 3.64 15.48 20.07
CA VAL A 121 3.02 14.14 20.17
C VAL A 121 2.36 13.88 21.54
N ASP A 122 2.76 14.59 22.58
CA ASP A 122 2.18 14.50 23.93
C ASP A 122 0.84 15.23 24.08
N GLN A 123 0.43 16.02 23.09
CA GLN A 123 -0.84 16.73 23.13
C GLN A 123 -2.00 15.74 23.17
N ARG A 124 -2.98 16.01 24.04
CA ARG A 124 -4.13 15.11 24.23
C ARG A 124 -5.08 15.20 23.06
N VAL A 125 -5.58 14.06 22.61
CA VAL A 125 -6.50 13.97 21.46
C VAL A 125 -7.78 14.77 21.69
N LEU A 126 -8.34 14.73 22.91
CA LEU A 126 -9.60 15.43 23.19
C LEU A 126 -9.47 16.96 23.25
N ASP A 127 -8.26 17.49 23.39
CA ASP A 127 -8.02 18.94 23.36
C ASP A 127 -8.30 19.55 21.96
N PHE A 128 -8.29 18.72 20.91
CA PHE A 128 -8.64 19.14 19.55
C PHE A 128 -10.15 19.13 19.26
N PHE A 129 -10.95 18.53 20.14
CA PHE A 129 -12.38 18.33 19.96
C PHE A 129 -13.19 18.82 21.17
N PRO A 130 -12.98 20.06 21.65
CA PRO A 130 -13.56 20.54 22.91
C PRO A 130 -15.09 20.61 22.91
N GLU A 131 -15.70 20.78 21.74
CA GLU A 131 -17.16 20.90 21.59
C GLU A 131 -17.87 19.53 21.48
N ARG A 132 -17.12 18.42 21.42
CA ARG A 132 -17.71 17.08 21.25
C ARG A 132 -18.08 16.47 22.60
N ALA A 133 -19.32 16.01 22.71
CA ALA A 133 -19.72 15.15 23.82
C ALA A 133 -19.23 13.71 23.53
N VAL A 134 -18.31 13.21 24.36
CA VAL A 134 -17.68 11.90 24.18
C VAL A 134 -18.25 10.89 25.17
N ALA A 135 -18.76 9.76 24.67
CA ALA A 135 -19.24 8.67 25.50
C ALA A 135 -18.09 7.94 26.23
N ASN A 136 -18.40 7.28 27.32
CA ASN A 136 -17.44 6.51 28.14
C ASN A 136 -16.21 7.34 28.56
N LEU A 137 -16.41 8.62 28.85
CA LEU A 137 -15.33 9.55 29.16
C LEU A 137 -14.87 9.39 30.62
N ASP A 138 -13.63 8.94 30.80
CA ASP A 138 -12.91 8.81 32.06
C ASP A 138 -11.51 9.45 31.98
N ASP A 139 -10.73 9.36 33.05
CA ASP A 139 -9.38 9.95 33.09
C ASP A 139 -8.41 9.24 32.14
N ALA A 140 -8.56 7.94 31.92
CA ALA A 140 -7.74 7.19 30.96
C ALA A 140 -8.01 7.67 29.54
N LYS A 141 -9.27 7.79 29.12
CA LYS A 141 -9.64 8.31 27.81
C LYS A 141 -9.17 9.76 27.59
N ARG A 142 -9.22 10.60 28.66
CA ARG A 142 -8.69 11.97 28.62
C ARG A 142 -7.18 12.03 28.42
N SER A 143 -6.46 10.97 28.80
CA SER A 143 -4.99 10.91 28.69
C SER A 143 -4.48 10.45 27.34
N ILE A 144 -5.34 10.03 26.40
CA ILE A 144 -4.92 9.60 25.07
C ILE A 144 -4.22 10.76 24.37
N THR A 145 -3.02 10.53 23.86
CA THR A 145 -2.19 11.51 23.16
C THR A 145 -2.12 11.24 21.65
N VAL A 146 -1.62 12.20 20.89
CA VAL A 146 -1.30 12.04 19.46
C VAL A 146 -0.33 10.87 19.26
N GLU A 147 0.67 10.70 20.16
CA GLU A 147 1.60 9.56 20.12
C GLU A 147 0.87 8.21 20.22
N ASN A 148 -0.13 8.10 21.08
CA ASN A 148 -0.88 6.86 21.21
C ASN A 148 -1.66 6.50 19.93
N LEU A 149 -2.11 7.49 19.15
CA LEU A 149 -2.70 7.27 17.84
C LEU A 149 -1.63 6.85 16.82
N LEU A 150 -0.48 7.54 16.80
CA LEU A 150 0.62 7.27 15.88
C LEU A 150 1.22 5.87 16.09
N THR A 151 1.31 5.41 17.32
CA THR A 151 1.86 4.10 17.72
C THR A 151 0.83 2.98 17.75
N MET A 152 -0.43 3.22 17.35
CA MET A 152 -1.51 2.23 17.44
C MET A 152 -1.74 1.72 18.87
N SER A 153 -1.55 2.57 19.88
CA SER A 153 -1.66 2.21 21.30
C SER A 153 -2.67 3.06 22.07
N SER A 154 -3.70 3.57 21.39
CA SER A 154 -4.73 4.44 21.98
C SER A 154 -5.57 3.76 23.08
N GLY A 155 -5.60 2.43 23.09
CA GLY A 155 -6.38 1.66 24.05
C GLY A 155 -7.86 1.52 23.71
N PHE A 156 -8.37 2.14 22.65
CA PHE A 156 -9.76 1.96 22.24
C PHE A 156 -10.09 0.49 22.00
N ASP A 157 -11.29 0.07 22.44
CA ASP A 157 -11.87 -1.23 22.10
C ASP A 157 -12.15 -1.28 20.59
N TRP A 158 -11.12 -1.65 19.85
CA TRP A 158 -11.13 -1.75 18.40
C TRP A 158 -10.75 -3.17 18.00
N PRO A 159 -11.68 -3.98 17.46
CA PRO A 159 -11.34 -5.29 16.96
C PRO A 159 -10.32 -5.17 15.82
N GLY A 160 -9.04 -5.28 16.19
CA GLY A 160 -7.91 -5.10 15.28
C GLY A 160 -7.59 -6.37 14.48
N GLY A 161 -6.46 -6.32 13.78
CA GLY A 161 -5.94 -7.38 12.92
C GLY A 161 -5.93 -6.96 11.45
N ILE A 162 -5.56 -7.87 10.55
CA ILE A 162 -5.39 -7.56 9.12
C ILE A 162 -6.70 -7.07 8.47
N LEU A 163 -7.85 -7.61 8.90
CA LEU A 163 -9.15 -7.32 8.27
C LEU A 163 -10.01 -6.29 9.03
N GLU A 164 -9.64 -5.91 10.26
CA GLU A 164 -10.40 -4.97 11.11
C GLU A 164 -11.93 -5.12 10.94
N PRO A 165 -12.58 -6.13 11.55
CA PRO A 165 -14.00 -6.44 11.31
C PRO A 165 -14.96 -5.28 11.57
N ILE A 166 -14.56 -4.32 12.41
CA ILE A 166 -15.35 -3.14 12.78
C ILE A 166 -15.47 -2.10 11.65
N LEU A 167 -14.62 -2.17 10.61
CA LEU A 167 -14.63 -1.17 9.52
C LEU A 167 -16.02 -1.03 8.89
N GLY A 168 -16.75 -2.14 8.73
CA GLY A 168 -18.08 -2.10 8.15
C GLY A 168 -19.12 -1.35 9.01
N GLU A 169 -19.00 -1.35 10.34
CA GLU A 169 -19.86 -0.57 11.23
C GLU A 169 -19.44 0.90 11.21
N TRP A 170 -18.13 1.14 11.32
CA TRP A 170 -17.54 2.47 11.30
C TRP A 170 -17.90 3.24 10.04
N THR A 171 -17.70 2.65 8.85
CA THR A 171 -17.96 3.32 7.56
C THR A 171 -19.44 3.52 7.25
N ARG A 172 -20.35 2.79 7.92
CA ARG A 172 -21.80 3.02 7.83
C ARG A 172 -22.33 4.02 8.85
N SER A 173 -21.49 4.47 9.80
CA SER A 173 -21.92 5.47 10.78
C SER A 173 -22.00 6.87 10.17
N ASP A 174 -22.88 7.70 10.72
CA ASP A 174 -23.09 9.07 10.23
C ASP A 174 -21.90 10.00 10.53
N ASN A 175 -21.05 9.66 11.52
CA ASN A 175 -19.92 10.49 11.95
C ASN A 175 -18.74 9.61 12.41
N TRP A 176 -17.75 9.50 11.54
CA TRP A 176 -16.65 8.57 11.75
C TRP A 176 -15.71 8.97 12.90
N VAL A 177 -15.49 10.25 13.09
CA VAL A 177 -14.69 10.79 14.22
C VAL A 177 -15.41 10.49 15.53
N GLN A 178 -16.71 10.79 15.63
CA GLN A 178 -17.49 10.55 16.83
C GLN A 178 -17.57 9.05 17.17
N PHE A 179 -17.76 8.20 16.16
CA PHE A 179 -17.77 6.74 16.33
C PHE A 179 -16.51 6.24 17.05
N VAL A 180 -15.33 6.73 16.65
CA VAL A 180 -14.05 6.33 17.28
C VAL A 180 -13.94 6.91 18.69
N LEU A 181 -14.24 8.20 18.87
CA LEU A 181 -14.16 8.86 20.18
C LEU A 181 -15.11 8.23 21.21
N ASP A 182 -16.26 7.71 20.78
CA ASP A 182 -17.25 7.07 21.66
C ASP A 182 -16.90 5.63 22.03
N ARG A 183 -15.91 4.98 21.38
CA ARG A 183 -15.50 3.62 21.76
C ARG A 183 -15.02 3.57 23.21
N PRO A 184 -15.41 2.55 24.00
CA PRO A 184 -14.81 2.35 25.31
C PRO A 184 -13.31 2.01 25.17
N LEU A 185 -12.57 2.07 26.27
CA LEU A 185 -11.20 1.56 26.32
C LEU A 185 -11.21 0.08 26.70
N ALA A 186 -10.40 -0.72 26.00
CA ALA A 186 -10.10 -2.11 26.32
C ALA A 186 -8.77 -2.23 27.09
N ASP A 187 -7.83 -1.32 26.82
CA ASP A 187 -6.50 -1.29 27.43
C ASP A 187 -6.16 0.15 27.88
N PRO A 188 -5.27 0.33 28.87
CA PRO A 188 -4.73 1.66 29.17
C PRO A 188 -3.96 2.23 27.97
N PRO A 189 -4.11 3.53 27.65
CA PRO A 189 -3.35 4.17 26.55
C PRO A 189 -1.84 3.96 26.70
N GLY A 190 -1.16 3.71 25.59
CA GLY A 190 0.29 3.50 25.50
C GLY A 190 0.78 2.11 25.89
N THR A 191 -0.10 1.16 26.27
CA THR A 191 0.35 -0.12 26.84
C THR A 191 0.33 -1.29 25.87
N ARG A 192 -0.54 -1.25 24.84
CA ARG A 192 -0.74 -2.36 23.93
C ARG A 192 -0.94 -1.87 22.50
N PHE A 193 -0.26 -2.53 21.57
CA PHE A 193 -0.52 -2.33 20.14
C PHE A 193 -1.86 -2.96 19.74
N VAL A 194 -2.73 -2.16 19.15
CA VAL A 194 -3.97 -2.61 18.47
C VAL A 194 -4.10 -1.84 17.19
N TYR A 195 -3.91 -2.52 16.05
CA TYR A 195 -4.04 -1.88 14.74
C TYR A 195 -5.43 -1.28 14.58
N ASN A 196 -5.49 0.05 14.36
CA ASN A 196 -6.72 0.84 14.46
C ASN A 196 -6.76 1.92 13.38
N THR A 197 -7.49 1.65 12.30
CA THR A 197 -7.69 2.59 11.20
C THR A 197 -8.49 3.82 11.62
N GLY A 198 -9.43 3.67 12.58
CA GLY A 198 -10.16 4.81 13.15
C GLY A 198 -9.26 5.78 13.90
N GLY A 199 -8.25 5.26 14.63
CA GLY A 199 -7.24 6.11 15.28
C GLY A 199 -6.43 6.93 14.27
N SER A 200 -6.06 6.34 13.14
CA SER A 200 -5.40 7.07 12.05
C SER A 200 -6.32 8.13 11.41
N HIS A 201 -7.63 7.87 11.37
CA HIS A 201 -8.60 8.86 10.90
C HIS A 201 -8.73 10.03 11.88
N LEU A 202 -8.62 9.81 13.19
CA LEU A 202 -8.53 10.91 14.17
C LEU A 202 -7.32 11.81 13.90
N LEU A 203 -6.17 11.28 13.47
CA LEU A 203 -5.02 12.12 13.07
C LEU A 203 -5.34 13.02 11.88
N SER A 204 -6.08 12.53 10.89
CA SER A 204 -6.56 13.35 9.77
C SER A 204 -7.55 14.44 10.24
N ALA A 205 -8.46 14.09 11.15
CA ALA A 205 -9.38 15.06 11.76
C ALA A 205 -8.62 16.15 12.53
N ILE A 206 -7.59 15.78 13.32
CA ILE A 206 -6.73 16.72 14.03
C ILE A 206 -6.03 17.68 13.05
N LEU A 207 -5.52 17.19 11.93
CA LEU A 207 -4.95 18.05 10.89
C LEU A 207 -5.97 19.08 10.39
N GLN A 208 -7.18 18.65 10.05
CA GLN A 208 -8.21 19.55 9.54
C GLN A 208 -8.66 20.57 10.59
N GLU A 209 -8.86 20.17 11.84
CA GLU A 209 -9.24 21.06 12.95
C GLU A 209 -8.16 22.12 13.23
N THR A 210 -6.88 21.75 13.12
CA THR A 210 -5.77 22.66 13.49
C THR A 210 -5.28 23.52 12.35
N THR A 211 -5.38 23.04 11.10
CA THR A 211 -4.89 23.77 9.92
C THR A 211 -6.01 24.52 9.18
N GLY A 212 -7.27 24.14 9.38
CA GLY A 212 -8.43 24.70 8.68
C GLY A 212 -8.59 24.24 7.23
N VAL A 213 -7.75 23.27 6.77
CA VAL A 213 -7.82 22.68 5.43
C VAL A 213 -7.83 21.15 5.52
N THR A 214 -8.30 20.48 4.46
CA THR A 214 -8.31 19.03 4.41
C THR A 214 -6.88 18.45 4.40
N ALA A 215 -6.72 17.18 4.79
CA ALA A 215 -5.41 16.52 4.72
C ALA A 215 -4.84 16.50 3.30
N LEU A 216 -5.68 16.36 2.27
CA LEU A 216 -5.27 16.45 0.87
C LEU A 216 -4.72 17.84 0.52
N GLU A 217 -5.44 18.91 0.90
CA GLU A 217 -4.99 20.29 0.64
C GLU A 217 -3.70 20.61 1.39
N PHE A 218 -3.60 20.18 2.66
CA PHE A 218 -2.39 20.34 3.45
C PHE A 218 -1.21 19.55 2.86
N ALA A 219 -1.44 18.31 2.41
CA ALA A 219 -0.45 17.50 1.73
C ALA A 219 0.00 18.11 0.41
N GLN A 220 -0.92 18.66 -0.38
CA GLN A 220 -0.60 19.32 -1.65
C GLN A 220 0.34 20.51 -1.44
N GLN A 221 0.10 21.30 -0.39
CA GLN A 221 0.91 22.49 -0.08
C GLN A 221 2.28 22.13 0.48
N ASN A 222 2.38 21.12 1.34
CA ASN A 222 3.52 20.90 2.20
C ASN A 222 4.33 19.62 1.90
N LEU A 223 3.76 18.65 1.18
CA LEU A 223 4.39 17.36 0.89
C LEU A 223 4.37 17.04 -0.60
N PHE A 224 3.19 16.91 -1.20
CA PHE A 224 3.05 16.44 -2.58
C PHE A 224 3.55 17.45 -3.61
N GLY A 225 3.22 18.75 -3.45
CA GLY A 225 3.68 19.81 -4.34
C GLY A 225 5.21 19.86 -4.46
N PRO A 226 5.96 19.94 -3.36
CA PRO A 226 7.43 19.90 -3.40
C PRO A 226 8.01 18.68 -4.12
N LEU A 227 7.36 17.51 -4.04
CA LEU A 227 7.80 16.27 -4.68
C LEU A 227 7.36 16.16 -6.15
N GLY A 228 6.55 17.09 -6.64
CA GLY A 228 5.89 16.96 -7.96
C GLY A 228 4.96 15.75 -8.00
N ILE A 229 4.24 15.48 -6.92
CA ILE A 229 3.21 14.44 -6.82
C ILE A 229 1.84 15.05 -7.08
N SER A 230 1.06 14.43 -7.96
CA SER A 230 -0.33 14.77 -8.20
C SER A 230 -1.19 13.55 -7.83
N PRO A 231 -1.72 13.50 -6.59
CA PRO A 231 -2.52 12.36 -6.17
C PRO A 231 -3.78 12.24 -7.03
N GLY A 232 -4.17 11.00 -7.36
CA GLY A 232 -5.36 10.77 -8.17
C GLY A 232 -6.64 11.12 -7.42
N ARG A 233 -6.76 10.63 -6.18
CA ARG A 233 -7.94 10.80 -5.33
C ARG A 233 -7.59 10.49 -3.88
N TRP A 234 -8.28 11.11 -2.94
CA TRP A 234 -8.27 10.77 -1.52
C TRP A 234 -9.69 10.89 -0.97
N GLU A 235 -10.28 9.76 -0.63
CA GLU A 235 -11.66 9.72 -0.16
C GLU A 235 -11.82 10.45 1.17
N SER A 236 -13.05 10.90 1.42
CA SER A 236 -13.42 11.58 2.66
C SER A 236 -14.58 10.86 3.35
N ASP A 237 -14.69 11.09 4.66
CA ASP A 237 -15.84 10.70 5.45
C ASP A 237 -17.07 11.58 5.15
N PRO A 238 -18.26 11.30 5.72
CA PRO A 238 -19.45 12.10 5.52
C PRO A 238 -19.33 13.57 5.98
N GLN A 239 -18.30 13.91 6.78
CA GLN A 239 -18.00 15.27 7.22
C GLN A 239 -16.99 16.00 6.33
N GLY A 240 -16.49 15.36 5.29
CA GLY A 240 -15.48 15.90 4.38
C GLY A 240 -14.04 15.79 4.88
N ILE A 241 -13.79 14.98 5.91
CA ILE A 241 -12.45 14.72 6.43
C ILE A 241 -11.82 13.60 5.61
N ASN A 242 -10.66 13.82 4.98
CA ASN A 242 -9.98 12.77 4.23
C ASN A 242 -9.67 11.56 5.12
N VAL A 243 -9.86 10.35 4.59
CA VAL A 243 -9.71 9.12 5.37
C VAL A 243 -8.25 8.90 5.75
N GLY A 244 -7.91 9.12 7.01
CA GLY A 244 -6.52 9.10 7.49
C GLY A 244 -5.85 7.73 7.44
N GLY A 245 -6.62 6.66 7.31
CA GLY A 245 -6.10 5.30 7.37
C GLY A 245 -6.07 4.54 6.06
N ALA A 246 -6.66 5.07 4.97
CA ALA A 246 -6.77 4.39 3.68
C ALA A 246 -7.23 5.34 2.56
N TRP A 247 -7.36 4.80 1.35
CA TRP A 247 -8.07 5.36 0.18
C TRP A 247 -7.41 6.62 -0.42
N LEU A 248 -6.14 6.85 -0.14
CA LEU A 248 -5.30 7.73 -0.95
C LEU A 248 -4.88 6.96 -2.21
N ARG A 249 -4.94 7.61 -3.38
CA ARG A 249 -4.46 7.04 -4.63
C ARG A 249 -3.21 7.75 -5.11
N LEU A 250 -2.14 6.97 -5.27
CA LEU A 250 -0.86 7.41 -5.81
C LEU A 250 -0.43 6.51 -6.96
N THR A 251 0.30 7.07 -7.93
CA THR A 251 1.01 6.23 -8.88
C THR A 251 2.15 5.47 -8.19
N PRO A 252 2.58 4.31 -8.68
CA PRO A 252 3.74 3.61 -8.11
C PRO A 252 5.02 4.46 -8.11
N ARG A 253 5.18 5.35 -9.11
CA ARG A 253 6.30 6.31 -9.14
C ARG A 253 6.20 7.37 -8.02
N ASP A 254 4.99 7.81 -7.68
CA ASP A 254 4.78 8.75 -6.58
C ASP A 254 4.97 8.08 -5.21
N MET A 255 4.56 6.80 -5.07
CA MET A 255 4.91 5.99 -3.90
C MET A 255 6.43 5.89 -3.73
N ALA A 256 7.16 5.68 -4.83
CA ALA A 256 8.63 5.65 -4.82
C ALA A 256 9.24 7.00 -4.43
N LYS A 257 8.67 8.13 -4.88
CA LYS A 257 9.11 9.47 -4.44
C LYS A 257 8.94 9.67 -2.94
N PHE A 258 7.80 9.23 -2.38
CA PHE A 258 7.57 9.29 -0.94
C PHE A 258 8.56 8.43 -0.15
N GLY A 259 8.83 7.20 -0.60
CA GLY A 259 9.87 6.35 0.00
C GLY A 259 11.27 6.98 -0.12
N TYR A 260 11.60 7.58 -1.27
CA TYR A 260 12.88 8.24 -1.51
C TYR A 260 13.07 9.51 -0.67
N LEU A 261 12.00 10.26 -0.41
CA LEU A 261 12.01 11.36 0.55
C LEU A 261 12.43 10.86 1.95
N TYR A 262 11.85 9.78 2.43
CA TYR A 262 12.18 9.19 3.73
C TYR A 262 13.59 8.61 3.77
N LEU A 263 14.04 7.98 2.68
CA LEU A 263 15.44 7.51 2.54
C LEU A 263 16.45 8.64 2.70
N ASN A 264 16.09 9.84 2.26
CA ASN A 264 16.94 11.05 2.33
C ASN A 264 16.64 11.93 3.56
N GLY A 265 16.10 11.35 4.64
CA GLY A 265 15.87 12.07 5.89
C GLY A 265 14.89 13.23 5.77
N GLY A 266 13.91 13.13 4.87
CA GLY A 266 12.91 14.16 4.64
C GLY A 266 13.35 15.33 3.78
N GLN A 267 14.55 15.28 3.20
CA GLN A 267 15.05 16.29 2.26
C GLN A 267 14.62 16.00 0.82
N TRP A 268 14.33 17.06 0.08
CA TRP A 268 14.00 16.99 -1.33
C TRP A 268 14.47 18.27 -2.03
N ASP A 269 15.30 18.14 -3.05
CA ASP A 269 15.86 19.25 -3.85
C ASP A 269 16.38 20.44 -3.00
N GLY A 270 17.13 20.13 -1.95
CA GLY A 270 17.70 21.11 -1.03
C GLY A 270 16.72 21.68 0.02
N GLN A 271 15.46 21.24 0.03
CA GLN A 271 14.46 21.64 1.02
C GLN A 271 14.22 20.52 2.04
N GLN A 272 14.02 20.88 3.32
CA GLN A 272 13.55 19.96 4.34
C GLN A 272 12.02 19.93 4.28
N VAL A 273 11.44 18.94 3.57
CA VAL A 273 10.00 18.77 3.38
C VAL A 273 9.35 18.13 4.60
N VAL A 274 9.93 17.04 5.11
CA VAL A 274 9.54 16.44 6.39
C VAL A 274 10.68 16.63 7.38
N PRO A 275 10.44 17.10 8.62
CA PRO A 275 11.54 17.32 9.59
C PRO A 275 12.43 16.07 9.74
N ALA A 276 13.75 16.26 9.78
CA ALA A 276 14.71 15.14 9.84
C ALA A 276 14.57 14.33 11.13
N ASP A 277 14.31 15.00 12.25
CA ASP A 277 14.03 14.39 13.55
C ASP A 277 12.71 13.61 13.53
N TRP A 278 11.69 14.10 12.78
CA TRP A 278 10.47 13.36 12.58
C TRP A 278 10.70 12.08 11.77
N VAL A 279 11.45 12.14 10.68
CA VAL A 279 11.79 10.93 9.90
C VAL A 279 12.50 9.93 10.81
N ALA A 280 13.51 10.35 11.56
CA ALA A 280 14.26 9.47 12.46
C ALA A 280 13.36 8.87 13.55
N THR A 281 12.46 9.67 14.16
CA THR A 281 11.57 9.21 15.22
C THR A 281 10.47 8.32 14.68
N SER A 282 9.81 8.71 13.58
CA SER A 282 8.68 7.95 13.01
C SER A 282 9.08 6.58 12.47
N THR A 283 10.34 6.40 12.08
CA THR A 283 10.89 5.14 11.55
C THR A 283 11.72 4.36 12.58
N HIS A 284 11.59 4.70 13.86
CA HIS A 284 12.14 3.95 14.99
C HIS A 284 11.04 3.11 15.66
N GLU A 285 11.41 1.96 16.25
CA GLU A 285 10.47 1.10 16.99
C GLU A 285 10.04 1.78 18.30
N HIS A 286 8.75 2.06 18.45
CA HIS A 286 8.14 2.57 19.68
C HIS A 286 7.39 1.49 20.43
N ILE A 287 6.80 0.53 19.70
CA ILE A 287 5.99 -0.54 20.28
C ILE A 287 6.10 -1.80 19.44
N ARG A 288 5.88 -2.97 20.05
CA ARG A 288 5.80 -4.24 19.35
C ARG A 288 4.37 -4.61 19.00
N ALA A 289 4.16 -4.96 17.74
CA ALA A 289 2.85 -5.34 17.21
C ALA A 289 2.44 -6.77 17.59
N GLY A 290 3.42 -7.64 17.85
CA GLY A 290 3.20 -9.05 18.20
C GLY A 290 2.98 -9.97 17.00
N GLY A 291 3.07 -11.27 17.20
CA GLY A 291 3.38 -12.34 16.27
C GLY A 291 2.40 -12.68 15.13
N GLN A 292 1.47 -11.83 14.76
CA GLN A 292 0.67 -12.03 13.53
C GLN A 292 1.21 -11.28 12.30
N TRP A 293 2.24 -10.46 12.49
CA TRP A 293 2.91 -9.67 11.45
C TRP A 293 4.33 -10.19 11.24
N LEU A 294 4.87 -10.13 10.01
CA LEU A 294 6.26 -10.52 9.76
C LEU A 294 7.23 -9.53 10.40
N SER A 295 7.02 -8.24 10.19
CA SER A 295 7.71 -7.17 10.92
C SER A 295 6.94 -6.87 12.20
N ASP A 296 7.54 -7.03 13.37
CA ASP A 296 6.85 -6.89 14.65
C ASP A 296 7.12 -5.56 15.38
N GLY A 297 8.02 -4.73 14.88
CA GLY A 297 8.24 -3.36 15.35
C GLY A 297 7.29 -2.36 14.69
N TYR A 298 6.84 -1.34 15.44
CA TYR A 298 6.00 -0.26 14.91
C TYR A 298 6.47 1.10 15.42
N GLY A 299 6.62 2.02 14.49
CA GLY A 299 6.96 3.42 14.74
C GLY A 299 5.72 4.32 14.70
N TYR A 300 5.85 5.55 14.18
CA TYR A 300 4.72 6.44 13.94
C TYR A 300 4.10 6.16 12.57
N GLN A 301 3.20 5.17 12.54
CA GLN A 301 2.51 4.68 11.33
C GLN A 301 3.47 4.06 10.28
N TRP A 302 4.60 3.50 10.74
CA TRP A 302 5.55 2.74 9.95
C TRP A 302 5.82 1.37 10.60
N TRP A 303 5.87 0.33 9.78
CA TRP A 303 6.34 -0.99 10.20
C TRP A 303 7.87 -1.01 10.20
N ILE A 304 8.45 -1.56 11.25
CA ILE A 304 9.90 -1.58 11.47
C ILE A 304 10.36 -3.03 11.50
N ASP A 305 11.30 -3.38 10.64
CA ASP A 305 11.88 -4.73 10.58
C ASP A 305 13.26 -4.78 11.20
N GLN A 306 13.57 -5.91 11.88
CA GLN A 306 14.86 -6.13 12.51
C GLN A 306 16.02 -6.29 11.50
N ALA A 307 15.72 -6.56 10.21
CA ALA A 307 16.72 -6.57 9.14
C ALA A 307 17.17 -5.17 8.70
N GLY A 308 16.69 -4.11 9.37
CA GLY A 308 17.14 -2.73 9.15
C GLY A 308 16.41 -1.98 8.05
N TYR A 309 15.21 -2.41 7.68
CA TYR A 309 14.32 -1.64 6.81
C TYR A 309 13.03 -1.26 7.55
N TYR A 310 12.36 -0.26 7.03
CA TYR A 310 11.01 0.11 7.45
C TYR A 310 10.09 0.22 6.24
N MET A 311 8.79 0.08 6.48
CA MET A 311 7.84 0.07 5.38
C MET A 311 6.47 0.64 5.74
N ALA A 312 5.85 1.29 4.76
CA ALA A 312 4.41 1.47 4.72
C ALA A 312 3.78 0.22 4.09
N LEU A 313 2.73 -0.31 4.70
CA LEU A 313 2.08 -1.55 4.30
C LEU A 313 0.59 -1.33 4.16
N GLY A 314 0.01 -1.74 3.04
CA GLY A 314 -1.41 -1.62 2.71
C GLY A 314 -2.04 -2.95 2.33
N TYR A 315 -3.32 -3.08 2.64
CA TYR A 315 -4.13 -4.26 2.34
C TYR A 315 -4.07 -4.63 0.85
N GLY A 316 -4.08 -5.94 0.55
CA GLY A 316 -3.93 -6.46 -0.81
C GLY A 316 -2.49 -6.39 -1.34
N GLY A 317 -1.48 -6.05 -0.50
CA GLY A 317 -0.07 -6.07 -0.87
C GLY A 317 0.44 -4.76 -1.47
N GLN A 318 0.03 -3.62 -0.92
CA GLN A 318 0.62 -2.31 -1.23
C GLN A 318 1.82 -2.09 -0.29
N TYR A 319 3.00 -1.82 -0.84
CA TYR A 319 4.22 -1.64 -0.06
C TYR A 319 5.05 -0.45 -0.54
N ILE A 320 5.55 0.32 0.40
CA ILE A 320 6.66 1.27 0.20
C ILE A 320 7.73 0.85 1.20
N VAL A 321 8.77 0.19 0.73
CA VAL A 321 9.88 -0.29 1.58
C VAL A 321 11.06 0.62 1.42
N VAL A 322 11.66 1.03 2.53
CA VAL A 322 12.87 1.85 2.56
C VAL A 322 13.96 1.09 3.31
N VAL A 323 15.11 0.90 2.67
CA VAL A 323 16.27 0.17 3.21
C VAL A 323 17.47 1.13 3.26
N PRO A 324 17.64 1.91 4.36
CA PRO A 324 18.64 2.98 4.43
C PRO A 324 20.06 2.50 4.19
N ASP A 325 20.48 1.42 4.83
CA ASP A 325 21.84 0.87 4.73
C ASP A 325 22.20 0.38 3.32
N ARG A 326 21.21 0.29 2.43
CA ARG A 326 21.40 -0.15 1.05
C ARG A 326 21.07 0.91 0.03
N ASP A 327 20.72 2.14 0.46
CA ASP A 327 20.26 3.22 -0.42
C ASP A 327 19.20 2.72 -1.42
N LEU A 328 18.15 2.06 -0.89
CA LEU A 328 17.19 1.30 -1.68
C LEU A 328 15.75 1.64 -1.29
N VAL A 329 14.89 1.86 -2.28
CA VAL A 329 13.44 1.93 -2.12
C VAL A 329 12.79 0.89 -3.03
N VAL A 330 11.82 0.15 -2.49
CA VAL A 330 11.04 -0.82 -3.26
C VAL A 330 9.56 -0.54 -3.11
N VAL A 331 8.84 -0.54 -4.21
CA VAL A 331 7.38 -0.35 -4.24
C VAL A 331 6.71 -1.55 -4.88
N PHE A 332 5.64 -2.01 -4.26
CA PHE A 332 4.71 -2.97 -4.84
C PHE A 332 3.30 -2.41 -4.80
N THR A 333 2.55 -2.60 -5.88
CA THR A 333 1.09 -2.52 -5.87
C THR A 333 0.53 -3.87 -6.31
N SER A 334 -0.58 -4.29 -5.73
CA SER A 334 -1.11 -5.62 -5.98
C SER A 334 -2.58 -5.78 -5.55
N GLY A 335 -3.18 -6.89 -5.94
CA GLY A 335 -4.48 -7.40 -5.50
C GLY A 335 -4.35 -8.78 -4.87
N LEU A 336 -3.38 -8.95 -3.96
CA LEU A 336 -3.07 -10.24 -3.35
C LEU A 336 -4.17 -10.68 -2.38
N PRO A 337 -4.59 -11.93 -2.44
CA PRO A 337 -5.51 -12.49 -1.45
C PRO A 337 -4.83 -12.59 -0.07
N THR A 338 -5.64 -12.68 0.98
CA THR A 338 -5.15 -12.62 2.37
C THR A 338 -4.05 -13.65 2.68
N GLN A 339 -4.09 -14.84 2.09
CA GLN A 339 -3.05 -15.87 2.30
C GLN A 339 -1.69 -15.49 1.70
N ASP A 340 -1.67 -14.62 0.69
CA ASP A 340 -0.47 -14.17 -0.01
C ASP A 340 -0.06 -12.74 0.38
N PHE A 341 -0.69 -12.20 1.43
CA PHE A 341 -0.54 -10.81 1.87
C PHE A 341 0.95 -10.40 2.06
N PHE A 342 1.79 -11.33 2.54
CA PHE A 342 3.21 -11.10 2.78
C PHE A 342 4.13 -11.53 1.63
N ALA A 343 3.56 -11.85 0.45
CA ALA A 343 4.39 -12.21 -0.72
C ALA A 343 5.39 -11.11 -1.12
N PRO A 344 5.05 -9.79 -1.12
CA PRO A 344 6.00 -8.73 -1.41
C PRO A 344 7.22 -8.74 -0.49
N GLU A 345 7.01 -8.95 0.81
CA GLU A 345 8.10 -9.02 1.80
C GLU A 345 8.96 -10.29 1.60
N THR A 346 8.34 -11.41 1.23
CA THR A 346 9.06 -12.61 0.84
C THR A 346 9.92 -12.39 -0.41
N LEU A 347 9.39 -11.70 -1.43
CA LEU A 347 10.13 -11.34 -2.65
C LEU A 347 11.28 -10.38 -2.33
N LEU A 348 11.06 -9.40 -1.47
CA LEU A 348 12.09 -8.49 -0.98
C LEU A 348 13.25 -9.26 -0.36
N ASN A 349 12.96 -10.09 0.63
CA ASN A 349 13.98 -10.78 1.42
C ASN A 349 14.70 -11.90 0.64
N THR A 350 14.01 -12.58 -0.29
CA THR A 350 14.55 -13.70 -1.03
C THR A 350 15.36 -13.27 -2.26
N PHE A 351 14.93 -12.22 -2.96
CA PHE A 351 15.50 -11.86 -4.25
C PHE A 351 16.11 -10.46 -4.28
N ILE A 352 15.36 -9.42 -3.79
CA ILE A 352 15.77 -8.02 -3.98
C ILE A 352 16.92 -7.64 -3.05
N LEU A 353 16.82 -7.92 -1.75
CA LEU A 353 17.91 -7.64 -0.81
C LEU A 353 19.20 -8.40 -1.15
N PRO A 354 19.15 -9.71 -1.51
CA PRO A 354 20.34 -10.41 -1.98
C PRO A 354 20.85 -9.97 -3.35
N ALA A 355 20.05 -9.28 -4.19
CA ALA A 355 20.54 -8.72 -5.45
C ALA A 355 21.50 -7.54 -5.21
N VAL A 356 21.39 -6.85 -4.08
CA VAL A 356 22.30 -5.78 -3.69
C VAL A 356 23.64 -6.37 -3.24
N GLN A 357 24.65 -6.30 -4.09
CA GLN A 357 25.96 -6.91 -3.84
C GLN A 357 27.06 -5.89 -3.51
N SER A 358 26.92 -4.65 -3.96
CA SER A 358 27.95 -3.62 -3.81
C SER A 358 27.34 -2.22 -3.76
N SER A 359 28.03 -1.27 -3.11
CA SER A 359 27.76 0.17 -3.22
C SER A 359 28.38 0.78 -4.48
N ALA A 360 29.29 0.06 -5.15
CA ALA A 360 29.90 0.45 -6.41
C ALA A 360 29.31 -0.38 -7.57
N PRO A 361 29.39 0.07 -8.83
CA PRO A 361 28.97 -0.69 -9.99
C PRO A 361 29.61 -2.11 -10.03
N LEU A 362 28.83 -3.09 -10.45
CA LEU A 362 29.30 -4.42 -10.79
C LEU A 362 29.85 -4.44 -12.22
N SER A 363 30.56 -5.53 -12.57
CA SER A 363 30.89 -5.78 -13.96
C SER A 363 29.62 -5.86 -14.81
N PRO A 364 29.58 -5.25 -16.01
CA PRO A 364 28.42 -5.31 -16.86
C PRO A 364 28.03 -6.76 -17.19
N ASN A 365 26.71 -7.05 -17.12
CA ASN A 365 26.14 -8.36 -17.47
C ASN A 365 24.99 -8.18 -18.46
N PRO A 366 25.29 -7.86 -19.75
CA PRO A 366 24.26 -7.55 -20.72
C PRO A 366 23.31 -8.72 -20.99
N ALA A 367 23.73 -9.95 -20.78
CA ALA A 367 22.86 -11.12 -20.94
C ALA A 367 21.78 -11.15 -19.85
N ALA A 368 22.16 -11.01 -18.57
CA ALA A 368 21.19 -10.98 -17.47
C ALA A 368 20.29 -9.75 -17.52
N VAL A 369 20.78 -8.60 -18.00
CA VAL A 369 19.94 -7.40 -18.26
C VAL A 369 18.89 -7.70 -19.33
N ALA A 370 19.27 -8.31 -20.44
CA ALA A 370 18.33 -8.70 -21.50
C ALA A 370 17.29 -9.72 -21.02
N ASP A 371 17.70 -10.68 -20.17
CA ASP A 371 16.79 -11.64 -19.54
C ASP A 371 15.83 -10.94 -18.58
N LEU A 372 16.29 -9.96 -17.80
CA LEU A 372 15.44 -9.15 -16.92
C LEU A 372 14.38 -8.36 -17.72
N GLU A 373 14.81 -7.70 -18.80
CA GLU A 373 13.88 -7.00 -19.70
C GLU A 373 12.84 -7.96 -20.31
N ALA A 374 13.24 -9.19 -20.66
CA ALA A 374 12.34 -10.22 -21.14
C ALA A 374 11.35 -10.64 -20.06
N GLY A 375 11.81 -10.85 -18.83
CA GLY A 375 10.97 -11.14 -17.66
C GLY A 375 9.95 -10.03 -17.39
N ILE A 376 10.38 -8.76 -17.45
CA ILE A 376 9.50 -7.59 -17.31
C ILE A 376 8.43 -7.57 -18.42
N ARG A 377 8.79 -7.85 -19.67
CA ARG A 377 7.81 -7.93 -20.76
C ARG A 377 6.80 -9.06 -20.56
N THR A 378 7.26 -10.23 -20.10
CA THR A 378 6.37 -11.37 -19.78
C THR A 378 5.42 -11.02 -18.62
N PHE A 379 5.93 -10.36 -17.58
CA PHE A 379 5.12 -9.86 -16.47
C PHE A 379 4.08 -8.85 -16.95
N ALA A 380 4.47 -7.91 -17.84
CA ALA A 380 3.59 -6.84 -18.31
C ALA A 380 2.40 -7.37 -19.15
N HIS A 381 2.63 -8.37 -19.98
CA HIS A 381 1.61 -8.84 -20.90
C HIS A 381 1.56 -10.37 -20.90
N ARG A 382 0.43 -10.93 -20.46
CA ARG A 382 0.13 -12.33 -20.73
C ARG A 382 -0.04 -12.53 -22.24
N GLU A 383 0.61 -13.54 -22.77
CA GLU A 383 0.37 -13.94 -24.15
C GLU A 383 -1.08 -14.41 -24.32
N ALA A 384 -1.71 -13.96 -25.41
CA ALA A 384 -3.02 -14.43 -25.80
C ALA A 384 -2.96 -15.93 -26.10
N SER A 385 -3.89 -16.68 -25.55
CA SER A 385 -4.04 -18.10 -25.83
C SER A 385 -5.11 -18.35 -26.89
N ALA A 386 -5.00 -19.45 -27.62
CA ALA A 386 -6.04 -19.87 -28.53
C ALA A 386 -7.37 -20.01 -27.78
N VAL A 387 -8.44 -19.44 -28.31
CA VAL A 387 -9.78 -19.57 -27.74
C VAL A 387 -10.32 -20.96 -28.07
N PRO A 388 -10.70 -21.77 -27.05
CA PRO A 388 -11.33 -23.04 -27.30
C PRO A 388 -12.68 -22.89 -28.04
N PRO A 389 -13.13 -23.89 -28.82
CA PRO A 389 -14.45 -23.86 -29.43
C PRO A 389 -15.55 -23.61 -28.38
N LEU A 390 -16.53 -22.79 -28.73
CA LEU A 390 -17.65 -22.50 -27.86
C LEU A 390 -18.49 -23.78 -27.59
N PRO A 391 -18.85 -24.06 -26.32
CA PRO A 391 -19.76 -25.14 -26.01
C PRO A 391 -21.18 -24.86 -26.55
N GLU A 392 -21.98 -25.88 -26.69
CA GLU A 392 -23.38 -25.74 -27.16
C GLU A 392 -24.19 -24.79 -26.26
N THR A 393 -23.93 -24.80 -24.96
CA THR A 393 -24.55 -23.87 -24.00
C THR A 393 -24.26 -22.41 -24.36
N ALA A 394 -23.04 -22.06 -24.78
CA ALA A 394 -22.71 -20.69 -25.20
C ALA A 394 -23.64 -20.22 -26.33
N ARG A 395 -23.85 -21.05 -27.36
CA ARG A 395 -24.76 -20.73 -28.47
C ARG A 395 -26.20 -20.61 -28.03
N ARG A 396 -26.64 -21.49 -27.11
CA ARG A 396 -28.00 -21.50 -26.57
C ARG A 396 -28.33 -20.27 -25.73
N VAL A 397 -27.39 -19.81 -24.89
CA VAL A 397 -27.59 -18.65 -23.98
C VAL A 397 -27.29 -17.32 -24.65
N SER A 398 -26.58 -17.31 -25.78
CA SER A 398 -26.22 -16.09 -26.50
C SER A 398 -27.47 -15.31 -26.92
N GLY A 399 -27.48 -14.02 -26.61
CA GLY A 399 -28.60 -13.12 -26.90
C GLY A 399 -29.79 -13.23 -25.93
N GLN A 400 -29.79 -14.20 -25.02
CA GLN A 400 -30.86 -14.35 -24.03
C GLN A 400 -30.71 -13.32 -22.89
N VAL A 401 -31.85 -12.82 -22.38
CA VAL A 401 -31.92 -11.93 -21.24
C VAL A 401 -32.44 -12.66 -20.02
N TYR A 402 -31.69 -12.65 -18.95
CA TYR A 402 -32.07 -13.21 -17.66
C TYR A 402 -32.43 -12.08 -16.69
N ALA A 403 -33.52 -12.22 -15.92
CA ALA A 403 -33.93 -11.31 -14.86
C ALA A 403 -33.45 -11.86 -13.52
N PHE A 404 -32.79 -11.05 -12.73
CA PHE A 404 -32.36 -11.40 -11.38
C PHE A 404 -33.57 -11.43 -10.41
N ASP A 405 -33.52 -12.35 -9.46
CA ASP A 405 -34.27 -12.23 -8.23
C ASP A 405 -33.74 -11.01 -7.43
N PRO A 406 -34.55 -10.41 -6.53
CA PRO A 406 -34.08 -9.34 -5.65
C PRO A 406 -32.79 -9.73 -4.94
N ASN A 407 -31.78 -8.86 -4.97
CA ASN A 407 -30.45 -9.14 -4.47
C ASN A 407 -29.77 -7.88 -3.90
N ASP A 408 -28.75 -8.07 -3.05
CA ASP A 408 -28.04 -6.99 -2.37
C ASP A 408 -27.14 -6.16 -3.31
N GLU A 409 -26.73 -6.74 -4.45
CA GLU A 409 -25.94 -6.03 -5.48
C GLU A 409 -26.81 -5.05 -6.31
N GLY A 410 -28.14 -5.17 -6.21
CA GLY A 410 -29.09 -4.33 -6.93
C GLY A 410 -29.13 -4.62 -8.44
N TRP A 411 -28.64 -5.79 -8.88
CA TRP A 411 -28.68 -6.18 -10.28
C TRP A 411 -30.09 -6.63 -10.71
N GLU A 412 -30.51 -6.15 -11.88
CA GLU A 412 -31.84 -6.44 -12.43
C GLU A 412 -31.81 -7.40 -13.62
N SER A 413 -30.76 -7.33 -14.46
CA SER A 413 -30.69 -8.11 -15.69
C SER A 413 -29.27 -8.50 -16.10
N LEU A 414 -29.16 -9.68 -16.73
CA LEU A 414 -27.94 -10.21 -17.32
C LEU A 414 -28.23 -10.63 -18.76
N ARG A 415 -27.32 -10.28 -19.68
CA ARG A 415 -27.27 -10.81 -21.04
C ARG A 415 -25.84 -11.19 -21.40
N LEU A 416 -25.69 -12.29 -22.15
CA LEU A 416 -24.40 -12.70 -22.71
C LEU A 416 -24.52 -12.84 -24.22
N ASP A 417 -23.51 -12.37 -24.94
CA ASP A 417 -23.43 -12.53 -26.38
C ASP A 417 -22.07 -13.15 -26.73
N PHE A 418 -22.12 -14.32 -27.35
CA PHE A 418 -20.95 -15.05 -27.84
C PHE A 418 -21.02 -15.16 -29.37
N ALA A 419 -19.87 -15.07 -30.03
CA ALA A 419 -19.75 -15.34 -31.47
C ALA A 419 -18.68 -16.42 -31.69
N ASP A 420 -18.93 -17.32 -32.67
CA ASP A 420 -17.97 -18.34 -33.03
C ASP A 420 -16.65 -17.68 -33.52
N GLU A 421 -15.52 -18.28 -33.13
CA GLU A 421 -14.16 -17.83 -33.49
C GLU A 421 -13.77 -16.43 -32.94
N ALA A 422 -14.61 -15.77 -32.13
CA ALA A 422 -14.27 -14.49 -31.54
C ALA A 422 -13.33 -14.67 -30.32
N ASP A 423 -12.41 -13.73 -30.13
CA ASP A 423 -11.53 -13.67 -28.97
C ASP A 423 -12.16 -12.89 -27.79
N THR A 424 -13.39 -12.40 -27.98
CA THR A 424 -14.15 -11.66 -26.97
C THR A 424 -15.59 -12.14 -26.91
N ALA A 425 -16.22 -11.92 -25.73
CA ALA A 425 -17.66 -11.98 -25.53
C ALA A 425 -18.16 -10.67 -24.95
N GLN A 426 -19.48 -10.43 -25.02
CA GLN A 426 -20.13 -9.33 -24.30
C GLN A 426 -20.92 -9.90 -23.13
N VAL A 427 -20.68 -9.34 -21.95
CA VAL A 427 -21.50 -9.56 -20.74
C VAL A 427 -22.17 -8.25 -20.40
N THR A 428 -23.49 -8.20 -20.47
CA THR A 428 -24.26 -6.97 -20.21
C THR A 428 -24.98 -7.13 -18.88
N LEU A 429 -24.66 -6.29 -17.91
CA LEU A 429 -25.34 -6.16 -16.61
C LEU A 429 -26.14 -4.86 -16.60
N ASP A 430 -27.45 -4.94 -16.38
CA ASP A 430 -28.36 -3.79 -16.34
C ASP A 430 -28.23 -2.83 -17.53
N GLY A 431 -28.03 -3.41 -18.71
CA GLY A 431 -27.83 -2.63 -19.93
C GLY A 431 -26.43 -2.08 -20.15
N ILE A 432 -25.49 -2.28 -19.22
CA ILE A 432 -24.09 -1.84 -19.33
C ILE A 432 -23.25 -2.99 -19.89
N PRO A 433 -22.68 -2.85 -21.07
CA PRO A 433 -21.88 -3.90 -21.71
C PRO A 433 -20.46 -3.93 -21.14
N LEU A 434 -19.96 -5.12 -20.89
CA LEU A 434 -18.56 -5.43 -20.61
C LEU A 434 -18.02 -6.32 -21.71
N THR A 435 -16.97 -5.87 -22.38
CA THR A 435 -16.18 -6.70 -23.29
C THR A 435 -15.26 -7.60 -22.47
N VAL A 436 -15.38 -8.91 -22.66
CA VAL A 436 -14.68 -9.94 -21.89
C VAL A 436 -13.74 -10.70 -22.83
N GLY A 437 -12.43 -10.68 -22.57
CA GLY A 437 -11.44 -11.41 -23.36
C GLY A 437 -11.55 -12.92 -23.12
N LEU A 438 -11.69 -13.71 -24.19
CA LEU A 438 -11.79 -15.19 -24.13
C LEU A 438 -10.42 -15.87 -24.29
N ASP A 439 -9.41 -15.12 -24.71
CA ASP A 439 -8.03 -15.53 -24.95
C ASP A 439 -7.12 -15.38 -23.72
N ARG A 440 -7.69 -15.24 -22.53
CA ARG A 440 -7.05 -14.98 -21.23
C ARG A 440 -6.45 -13.58 -21.06
N VAL A 441 -6.59 -12.69 -22.04
CA VAL A 441 -6.16 -11.31 -21.95
C VAL A 441 -7.32 -10.44 -21.49
N PHE A 442 -7.09 -9.56 -20.55
CA PHE A 442 -8.09 -8.59 -20.11
C PHE A 442 -8.51 -7.64 -21.24
N ARG A 443 -9.76 -7.23 -21.24
CA ARG A 443 -10.27 -6.11 -22.04
C ARG A 443 -10.71 -5.00 -21.10
N LEU A 444 -10.17 -3.80 -21.32
CA LEU A 444 -10.51 -2.63 -20.51
C LEU A 444 -11.85 -2.06 -20.96
N ASN A 445 -12.69 -1.75 -20.00
CA ASN A 445 -14.03 -1.21 -20.20
C ASN A 445 -14.20 0.05 -19.35
N ASP A 446 -14.59 1.16 -19.96
CA ASP A 446 -15.11 2.32 -19.26
C ASP A 446 -16.58 2.08 -18.92
N THR A 447 -16.92 2.17 -17.63
CA THR A 447 -18.27 1.95 -17.15
C THR A 447 -18.87 3.25 -16.65
N PRO A 448 -20.16 3.56 -16.98
CA PRO A 448 -20.77 4.83 -16.59
C PRO A 448 -21.16 4.88 -15.10
N ARG A 449 -21.03 3.78 -14.37
CA ARG A 449 -21.28 3.64 -12.93
C ARG A 449 -20.57 2.39 -12.42
N PRO A 450 -20.37 2.26 -11.10
CA PRO A 450 -19.87 1.02 -10.50
C PRO A 450 -20.76 -0.16 -10.92
N LEU A 451 -20.17 -1.17 -11.50
CA LEU A 451 -20.86 -2.42 -11.87
C LEU A 451 -20.61 -3.51 -10.84
N ILE A 452 -19.42 -3.49 -10.27
CA ILE A 452 -18.95 -4.48 -9.31
C ILE A 452 -18.10 -3.73 -8.28
N GLY A 453 -18.45 -3.87 -7.00
CA GLY A 453 -17.80 -3.12 -5.94
C GLY A 453 -18.29 -1.67 -5.84
N TYR A 454 -17.52 -0.80 -5.19
CA TYR A 454 -17.93 0.55 -4.82
C TYR A 454 -17.28 1.64 -5.67
N TRP A 455 -16.45 1.29 -6.67
CA TRP A 455 -15.61 2.22 -7.39
C TRP A 455 -16.14 2.45 -8.81
N ASP A 456 -16.12 3.68 -9.27
CA ASP A 456 -16.46 4.11 -10.62
C ASP A 456 -15.20 4.10 -11.54
N ASP A 457 -14.34 3.12 -11.34
CA ASP A 457 -13.12 2.94 -12.11
C ASP A 457 -13.36 2.08 -13.35
N PRO A 458 -12.54 2.21 -14.40
CA PRO A 458 -12.54 1.28 -15.52
C PRO A 458 -12.39 -0.16 -15.04
N VAL A 459 -13.10 -1.10 -15.68
CA VAL A 459 -13.05 -2.52 -15.32
C VAL A 459 -12.38 -3.31 -16.44
N ALA A 460 -11.29 -3.99 -16.12
CA ALA A 460 -10.69 -4.97 -17.00
C ALA A 460 -11.35 -6.33 -16.81
N ALA A 461 -11.81 -6.97 -17.90
CA ALA A 461 -12.54 -8.22 -17.84
C ALA A 461 -11.97 -9.28 -18.79
N ARG A 462 -11.88 -10.52 -18.31
CA ARG A 462 -11.58 -11.71 -19.09
C ARG A 462 -12.45 -12.88 -18.63
N GLY A 463 -12.67 -13.87 -19.49
CA GLY A 463 -13.51 -15.00 -19.13
C GLY A 463 -13.11 -16.28 -19.83
N ALA A 464 -13.60 -17.38 -19.30
CA ALA A 464 -13.40 -18.69 -19.89
C ALA A 464 -14.53 -19.65 -19.52
N TRP A 465 -14.89 -20.53 -20.43
CA TRP A 465 -15.71 -21.68 -20.13
C TRP A 465 -14.89 -22.68 -19.30
N LYS A 466 -15.37 -23.01 -18.10
CA LYS A 466 -14.75 -23.99 -17.20
C LYS A 466 -15.27 -25.40 -17.43
N SER A 467 -16.46 -25.49 -18.02
CA SER A 467 -17.13 -26.73 -18.49
C SER A 467 -18.21 -26.34 -19.51
N ASP A 468 -18.91 -27.31 -20.07
CA ASP A 468 -20.02 -27.08 -21.02
C ASP A 468 -21.16 -26.21 -20.45
N ALA A 469 -21.30 -26.12 -19.14
CA ALA A 469 -22.38 -25.38 -18.49
C ALA A 469 -21.92 -24.25 -17.56
N VAL A 470 -20.60 -24.00 -17.43
CA VAL A 470 -20.07 -23.03 -16.48
C VAL A 470 -19.14 -22.06 -17.19
N PHE A 471 -19.51 -20.77 -17.19
CA PHE A 471 -18.68 -19.67 -17.66
C PHE A 471 -18.18 -18.86 -16.45
N ALA A 472 -16.90 -18.51 -16.42
CA ALA A 472 -16.32 -17.65 -15.38
C ALA A 472 -15.80 -16.37 -16.01
N VAL A 473 -16.04 -15.25 -15.33
CA VAL A 473 -15.54 -13.92 -15.67
C VAL A 473 -14.70 -13.40 -14.50
N ASP A 474 -13.44 -13.10 -14.77
CA ASP A 474 -12.58 -12.33 -13.87
C ASP A 474 -12.74 -10.85 -14.22
N ALA A 475 -13.10 -10.03 -13.25
CA ALA A 475 -13.28 -8.59 -13.37
C ALA A 475 -12.36 -7.86 -12.40
N GLN A 476 -11.54 -6.96 -12.91
CA GLN A 476 -10.56 -6.19 -12.18
C GLN A 476 -10.86 -4.70 -12.34
N PRO A 477 -11.48 -4.02 -11.35
CA PRO A 477 -11.50 -2.55 -11.33
C PRO A 477 -10.06 -2.04 -11.27
N VAL A 478 -9.73 -1.06 -12.13
CA VAL A 478 -8.35 -0.59 -12.29
C VAL A 478 -8.04 0.46 -11.22
N GLY A 479 -6.90 0.32 -10.55
CA GLY A 479 -6.48 1.27 -9.51
C GLY A 479 -6.90 0.89 -8.09
N VAL A 480 -7.46 -0.30 -7.89
CA VAL A 480 -7.79 -0.84 -6.56
C VAL A 480 -7.27 -2.28 -6.42
N PRO A 481 -7.02 -2.76 -5.18
CA PRO A 481 -6.57 -4.13 -4.97
C PRO A 481 -7.66 -5.17 -5.22
N GLU A 482 -8.94 -4.83 -5.02
CA GLU A 482 -10.03 -5.77 -5.17
C GLU A 482 -10.18 -6.23 -6.61
N SER A 483 -10.40 -7.54 -6.77
CA SER A 483 -10.84 -8.15 -8.02
C SER A 483 -11.96 -9.15 -7.74
N TYR A 484 -12.73 -9.46 -8.76
CA TYR A 484 -13.94 -10.25 -8.63
C TYR A 484 -13.95 -11.39 -9.63
N THR A 485 -14.49 -12.54 -9.22
CA THR A 485 -14.79 -13.65 -10.12
C THR A 485 -16.28 -13.93 -10.09
N LEU A 486 -16.94 -13.81 -11.25
CA LEU A 486 -18.30 -14.20 -11.47
C LEU A 486 -18.29 -15.60 -12.09
N THR A 487 -18.88 -16.56 -11.40
CA THR A 487 -19.06 -17.93 -11.93
C THR A 487 -20.54 -18.12 -12.26
N LEU A 488 -20.84 -18.29 -13.57
CA LEU A 488 -22.17 -18.43 -14.11
C LEU A 488 -22.41 -19.88 -14.47
N ALA A 489 -23.29 -20.55 -13.74
CA ALA A 489 -23.69 -21.93 -13.99
C ALA A 489 -25.08 -21.95 -14.64
N PHE A 490 -25.16 -22.41 -15.89
CA PHE A 490 -26.38 -22.42 -16.69
C PHE A 490 -27.14 -23.75 -16.58
N ASP A 491 -28.44 -23.65 -16.37
CA ASP A 491 -29.42 -24.71 -16.54
C ASP A 491 -30.29 -24.38 -17.76
N SER A 492 -31.36 -25.12 -18.02
CA SER A 492 -32.25 -24.94 -19.19
C SER A 492 -32.89 -23.54 -19.24
N ALA A 493 -33.33 -22.99 -18.12
CA ALA A 493 -34.04 -21.71 -18.04
C ALA A 493 -33.46 -20.75 -16.97
N GLU A 494 -32.46 -21.17 -16.22
CA GLU A 494 -31.92 -20.43 -15.11
C GLU A 494 -30.40 -20.29 -15.22
N VAL A 495 -29.85 -19.21 -14.64
CA VAL A 495 -28.42 -19.07 -14.38
C VAL A 495 -28.22 -18.79 -12.90
N ARG A 496 -27.35 -19.56 -12.28
CA ARG A 496 -26.86 -19.31 -10.91
C ARG A 496 -25.53 -18.64 -11.00
N ILE A 497 -25.40 -17.51 -10.32
CA ILE A 497 -24.19 -16.70 -10.34
C ILE A 497 -23.60 -16.70 -8.94
N ARG A 498 -22.33 -17.05 -8.85
CA ARG A 498 -21.52 -16.85 -7.65
C ARG A 498 -20.57 -15.69 -7.92
N LEU A 499 -20.77 -14.60 -7.20
CA LEU A 499 -19.84 -13.49 -7.12
C LEU A 499 -18.87 -13.77 -5.97
N ARG A 500 -17.57 -13.61 -6.23
CA ARG A 500 -16.52 -13.74 -5.22
C ARG A 500 -15.54 -12.56 -5.37
N GLU A 501 -15.34 -11.83 -4.28
CA GLU A 501 -14.24 -10.88 -4.15
C GLU A 501 -12.95 -11.68 -3.81
N ASN A 502 -11.88 -11.47 -4.57
CA ASN A 502 -10.72 -12.38 -4.56
C ASN A 502 -9.73 -12.09 -3.43
N VAL A 503 -9.66 -10.86 -2.91
CA VAL A 503 -8.70 -10.48 -1.84
C VAL A 503 -9.17 -11.02 -0.48
N THR A 504 -10.44 -10.82 -0.11
CA THR A 504 -11.03 -11.34 1.14
C THR A 504 -11.55 -12.77 1.01
N GLY A 505 -11.88 -13.19 -0.21
CA GLY A 505 -12.58 -14.44 -0.46
C GLY A 505 -14.09 -14.40 -0.13
N ARG A 506 -14.63 -13.23 0.23
CA ARG A 506 -16.08 -13.05 0.45
C ARG A 506 -16.84 -13.23 -0.85
N GLY A 507 -18.08 -13.68 -0.75
CA GLY A 507 -18.86 -13.88 -1.95
C GLY A 507 -20.33 -14.12 -1.67
N ASP A 508 -21.15 -13.77 -2.68
CA ASP A 508 -22.59 -13.93 -2.70
C ASP A 508 -23.04 -14.88 -3.80
N SER A 509 -24.25 -15.40 -3.63
CA SER A 509 -24.88 -16.29 -4.61
C SER A 509 -26.19 -15.65 -5.08
N LEU A 510 -26.27 -15.42 -6.39
CA LEU A 510 -27.38 -14.78 -7.05
C LEU A 510 -28.06 -15.77 -8.01
N LYS A 511 -29.31 -15.54 -8.30
CA LYS A 511 -30.10 -16.34 -9.26
C LYS A 511 -30.79 -15.41 -10.24
N ALA A 512 -30.75 -15.78 -11.51
CA ALA A 512 -31.53 -15.11 -12.54
C ALA A 512 -32.23 -16.13 -13.42
N SER A 513 -33.42 -15.77 -13.89
CA SER A 513 -34.25 -16.60 -14.72
C SER A 513 -34.50 -15.97 -16.08
N LEU A 514 -34.63 -16.80 -17.11
CA LEU A 514 -34.86 -16.35 -18.48
C LEU A 514 -36.16 -15.51 -18.51
N ARG A 515 -36.09 -14.32 -19.09
CA ARG A 515 -37.26 -13.51 -19.38
C ARG A 515 -38.08 -14.19 -20.48
N GLY A 516 -39.38 -14.47 -20.22
CA GLY A 516 -40.28 -15.04 -21.16
C GLY A 516 -40.64 -14.09 -22.32
#